data_4661798f182d611149453bc29cd59aec
#
_entry.id   4661798f182d611149453bc29cd59aec
#
_cell.length_a   1.000
_cell.length_b   1.000
_cell.length_c   1.000
_cell.angle_alpha   90.00
_cell.angle_beta   90.00
_cell.angle_gamma   90.00
#
_symmetry.space_group_name_H-M   'P 1'
#
loop_
_entity.id
_entity.type
_entity.pdbx_description
1 polymer ?
#
loop_
_entity_poly.entity_id
_entity_poly.type
_entity_poly.pdbx_seq_one_letter_code
_entity_poly.pdbx_strand_id
1 'polypeptide(L)'
;MPHHASRPRKIPRQARSLATVEVILDAAALLLVDEGYEQATTNRIAERAGVSIGSLYQYFPNREAVVAAVAQRLKAGIAKPLWLAMSTKHERDLRSEISLGLRASIASHASVLPLFRILLEVTSRPAATEWSAEAFRERQVILRKILKAHADELREDFDVEAGSFFLPRMVGSAIDTAILLRPVALANGELERELTTMLSYYLIGER
;
A
#
# COMPACT_ATOMS: atom_id res chain seq x y z
N MET A 1 -14.86 23.70 10.80
CA MET A 1 -14.43 22.84 11.93
C MET A 1 -13.37 21.91 11.39
N PRO A 2 -12.10 21.94 11.86
CA PRO A 2 -11.09 21.02 11.41
C PRO A 2 -11.41 19.60 11.94
N HIS A 3 -11.72 18.67 11.04
CA HIS A 3 -11.82 17.26 11.38
C HIS A 3 -10.44 16.75 11.79
N HIS A 4 -10.26 16.51 13.09
CA HIS A 4 -9.08 15.83 13.61
C HIS A 4 -8.95 14.47 12.94
N ALA A 5 -7.81 14.27 12.25
CA ALA A 5 -7.43 13.03 11.64
C ALA A 5 -7.48 11.87 12.66
N SER A 6 -8.07 10.78 12.24
CA SER A 6 -8.37 9.59 13.02
C SER A 6 -7.10 8.76 13.29
N ARG A 7 -6.34 9.12 14.33
CA ARG A 7 -5.20 8.31 14.80
C ARG A 7 -5.63 7.35 15.91
N PRO A 8 -5.02 6.14 16.02
CA PRO A 8 -5.22 5.28 17.19
C PRO A 8 -4.84 6.03 18.47
N ARG A 9 -5.70 5.96 19.49
CA ARG A 9 -5.50 6.65 20.78
C ARG A 9 -4.37 6.06 21.61
N LYS A 10 -4.05 4.76 21.41
CA LYS A 10 -3.05 4.04 22.17
C LYS A 10 -2.25 3.14 21.24
N ILE A 11 -0.92 3.30 21.25
CA ILE A 11 -0.02 2.38 20.56
C ILE A 11 0.17 1.15 21.45
N PRO A 12 -0.25 -0.05 20.99
CA PRO A 12 -0.12 -1.26 21.79
C PRO A 12 1.36 -1.61 21.99
N ARG A 13 1.79 -1.74 23.23
CA ARG A 13 3.16 -2.15 23.58
C ARG A 13 3.23 -3.56 24.18
N GLN A 14 2.11 -4.18 24.51
CA GLN A 14 2.01 -5.51 25.09
C GLN A 14 1.38 -6.48 24.10
N ALA A 15 1.82 -7.74 24.09
CA ALA A 15 1.33 -8.79 23.19
C ALA A 15 -0.21 -8.92 23.18
N ARG A 16 -0.85 -8.83 24.34
CA ARG A 16 -2.32 -8.88 24.47
C ARG A 16 -3.02 -7.69 23.79
N SER A 17 -2.44 -6.50 23.87
CA SER A 17 -2.98 -5.30 23.22
C SER A 17 -2.87 -5.37 21.68
N LEU A 18 -1.75 -5.94 21.19
CA LEU A 18 -1.56 -6.18 19.75
C LEU A 18 -2.60 -7.20 19.24
N ALA A 19 -2.79 -8.31 19.94
CA ALA A 19 -3.79 -9.31 19.56
C ALA A 19 -5.21 -8.72 19.50
N THR A 20 -5.57 -7.83 20.44
CA THR A 20 -6.88 -7.16 20.42
C THR A 20 -7.02 -6.25 19.20
N VAL A 21 -5.99 -5.51 18.82
CA VAL A 21 -6.02 -4.67 17.61
C VAL A 21 -6.15 -5.53 16.37
N GLU A 22 -5.39 -6.63 16.26
CA GLU A 22 -5.47 -7.51 15.08
C GLU A 22 -6.87 -8.10 14.89
N VAL A 23 -7.53 -8.62 15.94
CA VAL A 23 -8.89 -9.17 15.78
C VAL A 23 -9.92 -8.09 15.41
N ILE A 24 -9.74 -6.84 15.86
CA ILE A 24 -10.58 -5.71 15.44
C ILE A 24 -10.39 -5.41 13.96
N LEU A 25 -9.13 -5.39 13.49
CA LEU A 25 -8.82 -5.11 12.08
C LEU A 25 -9.27 -6.24 11.16
N ASP A 26 -9.17 -7.51 11.59
CA ASP A 26 -9.68 -8.66 10.85
C ASP A 26 -11.21 -8.62 10.72
N ALA A 27 -11.91 -8.36 11.81
CA ALA A 27 -13.37 -8.23 11.81
C ALA A 27 -13.82 -7.07 10.90
N ALA A 28 -13.14 -5.94 10.96
CA ALA A 28 -13.43 -4.78 10.11
C ALA A 28 -13.20 -5.10 8.62
N ALA A 29 -12.08 -5.74 8.28
CA ALA A 29 -11.77 -6.14 6.90
C ALA A 29 -12.85 -7.06 6.32
N LEU A 30 -13.29 -8.07 7.09
CA LEU A 30 -14.35 -8.98 6.69
C LEU A 30 -15.68 -8.25 6.49
N LEU A 31 -16.09 -7.38 7.44
CA LEU A 31 -17.32 -6.60 7.30
C LEU A 31 -17.30 -5.68 6.08
N LEU A 32 -16.16 -5.05 5.81
CA LEU A 32 -16.01 -4.20 4.63
C LEU A 32 -16.24 -4.99 3.34
N VAL A 33 -15.69 -6.20 3.23
CA VAL A 33 -15.85 -7.04 2.04
C VAL A 33 -17.25 -7.62 1.93
N ASP A 34 -17.80 -8.14 3.04
CA ASP A 34 -19.09 -8.85 3.04
C ASP A 34 -20.27 -7.90 2.88
N GLU A 35 -20.21 -6.71 3.50
CA GLU A 35 -21.38 -5.85 3.67
C GLU A 35 -21.15 -4.38 3.27
N GLY A 36 -19.91 -4.02 2.93
CA GLY A 36 -19.53 -2.68 2.51
C GLY A 36 -19.30 -1.70 3.66
N TYR A 37 -18.83 -0.50 3.28
CA TYR A 37 -18.40 0.53 4.22
C TYR A 37 -19.52 1.02 5.15
N GLU A 38 -20.72 1.24 4.62
CA GLU A 38 -21.83 1.80 5.41
C GLU A 38 -22.27 0.88 6.55
N GLN A 39 -22.16 -0.42 6.36
CA GLN A 39 -22.54 -1.43 7.35
C GLN A 39 -21.42 -1.75 8.35
N ALA A 40 -20.18 -1.39 8.07
CA ALA A 40 -19.03 -1.62 8.95
C ALA A 40 -18.98 -0.62 10.11
N THR A 41 -20.02 -0.55 10.94
CA THR A 41 -20.09 0.33 12.12
C THR A 41 -19.19 -0.18 13.24
N THR A 42 -18.76 0.71 14.16
CA THR A 42 -17.95 0.31 15.34
C THR A 42 -18.58 -0.74 16.20
N ASN A 43 -19.92 -0.71 16.37
CA ASN A 43 -20.64 -1.72 17.15
C ASN A 43 -20.57 -3.09 16.48
N ARG A 44 -20.80 -3.16 15.17
CA ARG A 44 -20.73 -4.42 14.41
C ARG A 44 -19.31 -4.97 14.31
N ILE A 45 -18.33 -4.09 14.20
CA ILE A 45 -16.90 -4.46 14.23
C ILE A 45 -16.56 -5.07 15.59
N ALA A 46 -16.96 -4.44 16.70
CA ALA A 46 -16.70 -4.94 18.05
C ALA A 46 -17.38 -6.29 18.30
N GLU A 47 -18.63 -6.43 17.89
CA GLU A 47 -19.40 -7.69 17.97
C GLU A 47 -18.71 -8.82 17.20
N ARG A 48 -18.35 -8.57 15.93
CA ARG A 48 -17.68 -9.58 15.07
C ARG A 48 -16.27 -9.91 15.56
N ALA A 49 -15.58 -8.96 16.18
CA ALA A 49 -14.25 -9.15 16.78
C ALA A 49 -14.30 -9.87 18.15
N GLY A 50 -15.50 -10.06 18.73
CA GLY A 50 -15.66 -10.64 20.06
C GLY A 50 -15.10 -9.76 21.19
N VAL A 51 -15.07 -8.41 20.99
CA VAL A 51 -14.60 -7.46 21.99
C VAL A 51 -15.71 -6.52 22.44
N SER A 52 -15.58 -5.94 23.65
CA SER A 52 -16.53 -4.91 24.06
C SER A 52 -16.33 -3.63 23.23
N ILE A 53 -17.41 -2.89 23.01
CA ILE A 53 -17.33 -1.58 22.33
C ILE A 53 -16.40 -0.60 23.05
N GLY A 54 -16.33 -0.66 24.38
CA GLY A 54 -15.39 0.11 25.19
C GLY A 54 -13.93 -0.27 24.89
N SER A 55 -13.64 -1.56 24.67
CA SER A 55 -12.31 -2.02 24.27
C SER A 55 -11.92 -1.50 22.89
N LEU A 56 -12.84 -1.49 21.92
CA LEU A 56 -12.59 -0.92 20.61
C LEU A 56 -12.24 0.57 20.70
N TYR A 57 -13.01 1.35 21.47
CA TYR A 57 -12.78 2.78 21.64
C TYR A 57 -11.50 3.14 22.40
N GLN A 58 -10.89 2.21 23.13
CA GLN A 58 -9.55 2.40 23.70
C GLN A 58 -8.46 2.54 22.63
N TYR A 59 -8.63 1.86 21.48
CA TYR A 59 -7.65 1.86 20.38
C TYR A 59 -8.05 2.79 19.25
N PHE A 60 -9.35 2.83 18.88
CA PHE A 60 -9.85 3.55 17.73
C PHE A 60 -10.94 4.52 18.14
N PRO A 61 -10.77 5.82 17.93
CA PRO A 61 -11.75 6.83 18.34
C PRO A 61 -13.06 6.79 17.56
N ASN A 62 -13.05 6.23 16.35
CA ASN A 62 -14.20 6.14 15.45
C ASN A 62 -13.97 5.07 14.37
N ARG A 63 -14.99 4.86 13.52
CA ARG A 63 -14.95 3.91 12.38
C ARG A 63 -13.84 4.26 11.40
N GLU A 64 -13.68 5.52 11.10
CA GLU A 64 -12.69 6.02 10.14
C GLU A 64 -11.27 5.65 10.58
N ALA A 65 -10.97 5.67 11.88
CA ALA A 65 -9.69 5.24 12.42
C ALA A 65 -9.45 3.74 12.24
N VAL A 66 -10.49 2.91 12.42
CA VAL A 66 -10.39 1.46 12.17
C VAL A 66 -10.11 1.21 10.69
N VAL A 67 -10.90 1.83 9.80
CA VAL A 67 -10.77 1.66 8.34
C VAL A 67 -9.41 2.14 7.84
N ALA A 68 -8.91 3.28 8.35
CA ALA A 68 -7.57 3.76 8.04
C ALA A 68 -6.47 2.76 8.46
N ALA A 69 -6.62 2.14 9.63
CA ALA A 69 -5.68 1.13 10.11
C ALA A 69 -5.75 -0.17 9.29
N VAL A 70 -6.94 -0.60 8.85
CA VAL A 70 -7.11 -1.72 7.91
C VAL A 70 -6.39 -1.40 6.59
N ALA A 71 -6.57 -0.21 6.03
CA ALA A 71 -5.91 0.22 4.80
C ALA A 71 -4.39 0.24 4.93
N GLN A 72 -3.87 0.72 6.06
CA GLN A 72 -2.43 0.73 6.34
C GLN A 72 -1.87 -0.69 6.43
N ARG A 73 -2.51 -1.59 7.18
CA ARG A 73 -2.11 -2.99 7.31
C ARG A 73 -2.10 -3.69 5.95
N LEU A 74 -3.13 -3.48 5.15
CA LEU A 74 -3.23 -4.03 3.80
C LEU A 74 -2.09 -3.54 2.91
N LYS A 75 -1.83 -2.24 2.86
CA LYS A 75 -0.74 -1.65 2.07
C LYS A 75 0.65 -2.15 2.52
N ALA A 76 0.87 -2.33 3.81
CA ALA A 76 2.10 -2.93 4.33
C ALA A 76 2.25 -4.39 3.89
N GLY A 77 1.17 -5.17 3.91
CA GLY A 77 1.15 -6.55 3.45
C GLY A 77 1.44 -6.69 1.95
N ILE A 78 0.91 -5.80 1.13
CA ILE A 78 1.17 -5.76 -0.32
C ILE A 78 2.63 -5.39 -0.62
N ALA A 79 3.20 -4.44 0.10
CA ALA A 79 4.55 -3.95 -0.16
C ALA A 79 5.65 -4.93 0.24
N LYS A 80 5.46 -5.67 1.34
CA LYS A 80 6.49 -6.52 1.93
C LYS A 80 7.05 -7.61 1.00
N PRO A 81 6.23 -8.41 0.29
CA PRO A 81 6.74 -9.42 -0.65
C PRO A 81 7.53 -8.82 -1.80
N LEU A 82 7.07 -7.67 -2.34
CA LEU A 82 7.74 -6.95 -3.40
C LEU A 82 9.16 -6.56 -3.00
N TRP A 83 9.30 -5.92 -1.83
CA TRP A 83 10.59 -5.45 -1.36
C TRP A 83 11.55 -6.59 -1.01
N LEU A 84 11.02 -7.70 -0.52
CA LEU A 84 11.81 -8.89 -0.25
C LEU A 84 12.35 -9.48 -1.57
N ALA A 85 11.53 -9.55 -2.61
CA ALA A 85 11.94 -10.05 -3.93
C ALA A 85 13.00 -9.16 -4.59
N MET A 86 12.88 -7.84 -4.44
CA MET A 86 13.82 -6.87 -5.02
C MET A 86 15.10 -6.66 -4.19
N SER A 87 15.14 -7.07 -2.93
CA SER A 87 16.31 -6.92 -2.06
C SER A 87 17.33 -8.05 -2.17
N THR A 88 17.03 -9.12 -2.90
CA THR A 88 17.89 -10.28 -3.07
C THR A 88 18.51 -10.30 -4.46
N LYS A 89 19.86 -10.13 -4.53
CA LYS A 89 20.73 -10.27 -5.69
C LYS A 89 20.32 -9.54 -6.98
N HIS A 90 21.02 -8.46 -7.27
CA HIS A 90 20.94 -7.69 -8.53
C HIS A 90 21.79 -8.34 -9.64
N GLU A 91 21.43 -9.53 -10.09
CA GLU A 91 22.09 -10.22 -11.21
C GLU A 91 21.38 -9.97 -12.56
N ARG A 92 20.28 -9.19 -12.53
CA ARG A 92 19.48 -8.86 -13.72
C ARG A 92 19.77 -7.44 -14.18
N ASP A 93 19.56 -7.17 -15.45
CA ASP A 93 19.52 -5.79 -15.95
C ASP A 93 18.36 -5.00 -15.32
N LEU A 94 18.49 -3.68 -15.31
CA LEU A 94 17.51 -2.78 -14.67
C LEU A 94 16.11 -2.92 -15.27
N ARG A 95 15.99 -3.15 -16.57
CA ARG A 95 14.68 -3.35 -17.23
C ARG A 95 13.98 -4.59 -16.71
N SER A 96 14.70 -5.68 -16.54
CA SER A 96 14.18 -6.92 -15.97
C SER A 96 13.79 -6.76 -14.50
N GLU A 97 14.56 -6.01 -13.72
CA GLU A 97 14.20 -5.67 -12.32
C GLU A 97 12.92 -4.83 -12.25
N ILE A 98 12.75 -3.84 -13.13
CA ILE A 98 11.53 -3.03 -13.24
C ILE A 98 10.32 -3.93 -13.52
N SER A 99 10.39 -4.77 -14.55
CA SER A 99 9.28 -5.67 -14.94
C SER A 99 8.93 -6.63 -13.79
N LEU A 100 9.93 -7.24 -13.15
CA LEU A 100 9.72 -8.13 -12.01
C LEU A 100 9.03 -7.41 -10.85
N GLY A 101 9.50 -6.22 -10.51
CA GLY A 101 8.94 -5.39 -9.45
C GLY A 101 7.48 -4.99 -9.71
N LEU A 102 7.18 -4.58 -10.94
CA LEU A 102 5.82 -4.23 -11.35
C LEU A 102 4.90 -5.45 -11.30
N ARG A 103 5.32 -6.58 -11.86
CA ARG A 103 4.55 -7.83 -11.83
C ARG A 103 4.23 -8.30 -10.41
N ALA A 104 5.23 -8.29 -9.53
CA ALA A 104 5.03 -8.64 -8.13
C ALA A 104 4.08 -7.67 -7.41
N SER A 105 4.19 -6.36 -7.70
CA SER A 105 3.29 -5.34 -7.15
C SER A 105 1.85 -5.55 -7.63
N ILE A 106 1.63 -5.73 -8.92
CA ILE A 106 0.30 -5.96 -9.52
C ILE A 106 -0.32 -7.26 -8.96
N ALA A 107 0.43 -8.35 -8.90
CA ALA A 107 -0.04 -9.62 -8.35
C ALA A 107 -0.44 -9.50 -6.87
N SER A 108 0.34 -8.76 -6.08
CA SER A 108 0.02 -8.53 -4.66
C SER A 108 -1.28 -7.73 -4.47
N HIS A 109 -1.57 -6.76 -5.35
CA HIS A 109 -2.86 -6.04 -5.32
C HIS A 109 -4.01 -6.93 -5.78
N ALA A 110 -3.81 -7.78 -6.80
CA ALA A 110 -4.84 -8.68 -7.30
C ALA A 110 -5.35 -9.66 -6.23
N SER A 111 -4.47 -10.13 -5.34
CA SER A 111 -4.82 -11.06 -4.27
C SER A 111 -5.77 -10.49 -3.20
N VAL A 112 -5.86 -9.17 -3.08
CA VAL A 112 -6.65 -8.45 -2.07
C VAL A 112 -7.61 -7.43 -2.69
N LEU A 113 -7.88 -7.58 -3.99
CA LEU A 113 -8.60 -6.60 -4.81
C LEU A 113 -9.95 -6.15 -4.24
N PRO A 114 -10.85 -7.03 -3.73
CA PRO A 114 -12.14 -6.60 -3.20
C PRO A 114 -12.00 -5.59 -2.05
N LEU A 115 -11.21 -5.92 -1.05
CA LEU A 115 -10.97 -5.04 0.10
C LEU A 115 -10.22 -3.76 -0.33
N PHE A 116 -9.21 -3.90 -1.19
CA PHE A 116 -8.39 -2.78 -1.63
C PHE A 116 -9.23 -1.73 -2.38
N ARG A 117 -10.14 -2.17 -3.26
CA ARG A 117 -11.04 -1.29 -3.99
C ARG A 117 -11.96 -0.49 -3.06
N ILE A 118 -12.60 -1.17 -2.09
CA ILE A 118 -13.45 -0.50 -1.09
C ILE A 118 -12.64 0.55 -0.31
N LEU A 119 -11.43 0.20 0.11
CA LEU A 119 -10.57 1.10 0.85
C LEU A 119 -10.14 2.31 0.01
N LEU A 120 -9.83 2.14 -1.27
CA LEU A 120 -9.53 3.26 -2.17
C LEU A 120 -10.70 4.23 -2.29
N GLU A 121 -11.93 3.72 -2.45
CA GLU A 121 -13.13 4.54 -2.57
C GLU A 121 -13.41 5.37 -1.30
N VAL A 122 -13.18 4.80 -0.11
CA VAL A 122 -13.53 5.46 1.17
C VAL A 122 -12.36 6.23 1.80
N THR A 123 -11.11 5.90 1.49
CA THR A 123 -9.91 6.55 2.07
C THR A 123 -9.30 7.63 1.18
N SER A 124 -9.95 8.03 0.09
CA SER A 124 -9.51 9.12 -0.80
C SER A 124 -9.43 10.51 -0.11
N ARG A 125 -9.61 10.58 1.20
CA ARG A 125 -9.46 11.79 2.01
C ARG A 125 -8.04 11.96 2.58
N PRO A 126 -7.54 13.21 2.76
CA PRO A 126 -6.14 13.53 3.11
C PRO A 126 -5.61 12.93 4.43
N ALA A 127 -6.49 12.47 5.33
CA ALA A 127 -6.10 11.90 6.63
C ALA A 127 -5.28 10.60 6.56
N ALA A 128 -5.29 9.90 5.41
CA ALA A 128 -4.52 8.68 5.21
C ALA A 128 -3.02 8.93 4.91
N THR A 129 -2.62 10.18 4.66
CA THR A 129 -1.27 10.52 4.17
C THR A 129 -0.17 10.49 5.23
N GLU A 130 -0.48 10.79 6.49
CA GLU A 130 0.55 10.86 7.53
C GLU A 130 1.06 9.48 7.99
N TRP A 131 0.18 8.45 7.99
CA TRP A 131 0.55 7.09 8.39
C TRP A 131 1.35 6.35 7.31
N SER A 132 1.29 6.83 6.08
CA SER A 132 2.05 6.27 4.96
C SER A 132 3.48 6.81 4.86
N ALA A 133 3.86 7.81 5.66
CA ALA A 133 5.17 8.47 5.55
C ALA A 133 6.34 7.55 5.90
N GLU A 134 6.18 6.66 6.89
CA GLU A 134 7.22 5.68 7.26
C GLU A 134 7.37 4.61 6.18
N ALA A 135 6.27 3.99 5.77
CA ALA A 135 6.27 3.02 4.68
C ALA A 135 6.74 3.64 3.35
N PHE A 136 6.48 4.92 3.13
CA PHE A 136 7.01 5.65 1.97
C PHE A 136 8.53 5.80 2.07
N ARG A 137 9.06 6.20 3.23
CA ARG A 137 10.52 6.31 3.46
C ARG A 137 11.23 4.98 3.28
N GLU A 138 10.66 3.89 3.78
CA GLU A 138 11.21 2.55 3.58
C GLU A 138 11.32 2.20 2.09
N ARG A 139 10.25 2.43 1.33
CA ARG A 139 10.25 2.20 -0.13
C ARG A 139 11.29 3.05 -0.84
N GLN A 140 11.40 4.32 -0.47
CA GLN A 140 12.40 5.24 -1.02
C GLN A 140 13.82 4.72 -0.77
N VAL A 141 14.13 4.26 0.46
CA VAL A 141 15.45 3.72 0.81
C VAL A 141 15.78 2.48 -0.03
N ILE A 142 14.81 1.57 -0.21
CA ILE A 142 15.03 0.34 -0.98
C ILE A 142 15.21 0.67 -2.46
N LEU A 143 14.33 1.50 -3.05
CA LEU A 143 14.46 1.89 -4.44
C LEU A 143 15.79 2.61 -4.72
N ARG A 144 16.22 3.49 -3.81
CA ARG A 144 17.53 4.14 -3.90
C ARG A 144 18.69 3.14 -3.97
N LYS A 145 18.62 2.07 -3.16
CA LYS A 145 19.64 1.01 -3.20
C LYS A 145 19.66 0.29 -4.54
N ILE A 146 18.49 -0.03 -5.08
CA ILE A 146 18.35 -0.68 -6.39
C ILE A 146 18.92 0.23 -7.49
N LEU A 147 18.49 1.48 -7.54
CA LEU A 147 18.98 2.44 -8.54
C LEU A 147 20.51 2.64 -8.46
N LYS A 148 21.09 2.71 -7.26
CA LYS A 148 22.53 2.77 -7.08
C LYS A 148 23.27 1.50 -7.50
N ALA A 149 22.65 0.34 -7.35
CA ALA A 149 23.25 -0.93 -7.79
C ALA A 149 23.27 -1.07 -9.32
N HIS A 150 22.43 -0.33 -10.04
CA HIS A 150 22.34 -0.28 -11.50
C HIS A 150 22.78 1.09 -12.07
N ALA A 151 23.68 1.77 -11.38
CA ALA A 151 24.08 3.14 -11.74
C ALA A 151 24.67 3.25 -13.15
N ASP A 152 25.31 2.20 -13.64
CA ASP A 152 25.89 2.07 -14.98
C ASP A 152 24.85 1.87 -16.09
N GLU A 153 23.64 1.46 -15.74
CA GLU A 153 22.51 1.31 -16.67
C GLU A 153 21.61 2.56 -16.72
N LEU A 154 21.72 3.45 -15.73
CA LEU A 154 20.94 4.68 -15.71
C LEU A 154 21.43 5.66 -16.79
N ARG A 155 20.50 6.46 -17.32
CA ARG A 155 20.89 7.57 -18.19
C ARG A 155 21.82 8.53 -17.43
N GLU A 156 22.73 9.18 -18.16
CA GLU A 156 23.82 9.97 -17.60
C GLU A 156 23.36 11.11 -16.68
N ASP A 157 22.23 11.74 -16.98
CA ASP A 157 21.64 12.86 -16.23
C ASP A 157 20.59 12.43 -15.19
N PHE A 158 20.49 11.12 -14.84
CA PHE A 158 19.46 10.64 -13.94
C PHE A 158 19.75 11.00 -12.47
N ASP A 159 18.83 11.74 -11.85
CA ASP A 159 18.88 12.05 -10.43
C ASP A 159 18.26 10.89 -9.60
N VAL A 160 19.12 10.09 -8.96
CA VAL A 160 18.71 8.94 -8.12
C VAL A 160 17.89 9.40 -6.90
N GLU A 161 18.16 10.56 -6.33
CA GLU A 161 17.42 11.05 -5.17
C GLU A 161 16.00 11.46 -5.57
N ALA A 162 15.85 12.23 -6.64
CA ALA A 162 14.56 12.60 -7.20
C ALA A 162 13.77 11.35 -7.67
N GLY A 163 14.41 10.45 -8.40
CA GLY A 163 13.79 9.20 -8.86
C GLY A 163 13.30 8.35 -7.72
N SER A 164 14.10 8.13 -6.68
CA SER A 164 13.72 7.35 -5.51
C SER A 164 12.55 7.97 -4.73
N PHE A 165 12.37 9.27 -4.80
CA PHE A 165 11.27 10.00 -4.17
C PHE A 165 9.97 9.91 -4.98
N PHE A 166 10.02 10.18 -6.29
CA PHE A 166 8.82 10.29 -7.11
C PHE A 166 8.27 8.95 -7.59
N LEU A 167 9.14 8.02 -8.01
CA LEU A 167 8.71 6.77 -8.66
C LEU A 167 7.77 5.90 -7.81
N PRO A 168 8.00 5.67 -6.51
CA PRO A 168 7.09 4.85 -5.71
C PRO A 168 5.66 5.41 -5.67
N ARG A 169 5.54 6.75 -5.70
CA ARG A 169 4.25 7.42 -5.68
C ARG A 169 3.56 7.35 -7.04
N MET A 170 4.31 7.60 -8.11
CA MET A 170 3.78 7.54 -9.48
C MET A 170 3.28 6.14 -9.83
N VAL A 171 4.09 5.11 -9.58
CA VAL A 171 3.73 3.71 -9.83
C VAL A 171 2.53 3.29 -8.97
N GLY A 172 2.56 3.61 -7.67
CA GLY A 172 1.44 3.31 -6.78
C GLY A 172 0.15 3.97 -7.25
N SER A 173 0.18 5.25 -7.62
CA SER A 173 -1.00 5.97 -8.12
C SER A 173 -1.51 5.40 -9.45
N ALA A 174 -0.64 4.95 -10.33
CA ALA A 174 -1.04 4.29 -11.58
C ALA A 174 -1.76 2.97 -11.32
N ILE A 175 -1.24 2.14 -10.40
CA ILE A 175 -1.89 0.88 -9.99
C ILE A 175 -3.25 1.17 -9.32
N ASP A 176 -3.30 2.10 -8.36
CA ASP A 176 -4.54 2.50 -7.68
C ASP A 176 -5.61 2.96 -8.68
N THR A 177 -5.21 3.79 -9.66
CA THR A 177 -6.09 4.27 -10.73
C THR A 177 -6.60 3.14 -11.63
N ALA A 178 -5.71 2.22 -12.01
CA ALA A 178 -6.10 1.07 -12.82
C ALA A 178 -7.09 0.15 -12.08
N ILE A 179 -6.89 -0.08 -10.78
CA ILE A 179 -7.82 -0.86 -9.95
C ILE A 179 -9.24 -0.25 -9.95
N LEU A 180 -9.34 1.06 -9.85
CA LEU A 180 -10.63 1.75 -9.79
C LEU A 180 -11.29 1.88 -11.16
N LEU A 181 -10.55 2.29 -12.18
CA LEU A 181 -11.11 2.76 -13.44
C LEU A 181 -10.91 1.79 -14.61
N ARG A 182 -9.89 0.91 -14.56
CA ARG A 182 -9.56 -0.01 -15.65
C ARG A 182 -9.01 -1.35 -15.15
N PRO A 183 -9.76 -2.12 -14.36
CA PRO A 183 -9.25 -3.35 -13.73
C PRO A 183 -8.81 -4.42 -14.74
N VAL A 184 -9.32 -4.39 -15.96
CA VAL A 184 -8.91 -5.29 -17.05
C VAL A 184 -7.43 -5.13 -17.39
N ALA A 185 -6.85 -3.94 -17.23
CA ALA A 185 -5.43 -3.67 -17.51
C ALA A 185 -4.47 -4.40 -16.55
N LEU A 186 -4.94 -4.76 -15.34
CA LEU A 186 -4.16 -5.60 -14.43
C LEU A 186 -4.15 -7.06 -14.89
N ALA A 187 -5.32 -7.55 -15.35
CA ALA A 187 -5.49 -8.97 -15.69
C ALA A 187 -4.83 -9.34 -17.05
N ASN A 188 -4.83 -8.42 -18.02
CA ASN A 188 -4.31 -8.67 -19.38
C ASN A 188 -2.83 -8.27 -19.56
N GLY A 189 -2.15 -7.82 -18.49
CA GLY A 189 -0.75 -7.40 -18.50
C GLY A 189 -0.49 -6.05 -19.18
N GLU A 190 -1.54 -5.30 -19.56
CA GLU A 190 -1.42 -3.99 -20.20
C GLU A 190 -0.68 -3.01 -19.28
N LEU A 191 -1.10 -2.92 -18.01
CA LEU A 191 -0.49 -2.02 -17.04
C LEU A 191 1.00 -2.32 -16.80
N GLU A 192 1.37 -3.60 -16.72
CA GLU A 192 2.77 -4.01 -16.57
C GLU A 192 3.60 -3.56 -17.77
N ARG A 193 3.13 -3.80 -19.00
CA ARG A 193 3.85 -3.42 -20.22
C ARG A 193 4.04 -1.92 -20.34
N GLU A 194 2.98 -1.15 -20.14
CA GLU A 194 3.03 0.31 -20.25
C GLU A 194 3.96 0.93 -19.20
N LEU A 195 3.82 0.51 -17.92
CA LEU A 195 4.70 1.01 -16.87
C LEU A 195 6.16 0.58 -17.06
N THR A 196 6.41 -0.66 -17.51
CA THR A 196 7.78 -1.11 -17.82
C THR A 196 8.39 -0.26 -18.92
N THR A 197 7.64 0.03 -19.97
CA THR A 197 8.09 0.88 -21.08
C THR A 197 8.40 2.29 -20.59
N MET A 198 7.45 2.94 -19.91
CA MET A 198 7.62 4.29 -19.39
C MET A 198 8.81 4.41 -18.44
N LEU A 199 8.94 3.47 -17.51
CA LEU A 199 10.03 3.48 -16.53
C LEU A 199 11.38 3.19 -17.18
N SER A 200 11.44 2.30 -18.18
CA SER A 200 12.68 2.05 -18.92
C SER A 200 13.16 3.31 -19.66
N TYR A 201 12.27 3.99 -20.37
CA TYR A 201 12.61 5.27 -21.01
C TYR A 201 13.06 6.34 -19.99
N TYR A 202 12.37 6.45 -18.88
CA TYR A 202 12.70 7.44 -17.85
C TYR A 202 14.03 7.16 -17.15
N LEU A 203 14.33 5.90 -16.86
CA LEU A 203 15.51 5.50 -16.09
C LEU A 203 16.75 5.29 -16.98
N ILE A 204 16.57 4.61 -18.11
CA ILE A 204 17.68 4.12 -18.96
C ILE A 204 17.89 5.07 -20.16
N GLY A 205 16.84 5.80 -20.57
CA GLY A 205 16.87 6.59 -21.81
C GLY A 205 16.51 5.76 -23.05
N GLU A 206 16.49 6.42 -24.20
CA GLU A 206 16.33 5.74 -25.50
C GLU A 206 17.58 4.95 -25.82
N ARG A 207 17.46 3.65 -25.94
CA ARG A 207 18.41 2.77 -26.61
C ARG A 207 17.70 1.87 -27.59
#